data_0083eac9b2e70389a06fa1655b46a6dc
#
_entry.id   0083eac9b2e70389a06fa1655b46a6dc
#
_cell.length_a   1.000
_cell.length_b   1.000
_cell.length_c   1.000
_cell.angle_alpha   90.00
_cell.angle_beta   90.00
_cell.angle_gamma   90.00
#
_symmetry.space_group_name_H-M   'P 1'
#
loop_
_entity.id
_entity.type
_entity.pdbx_description
1 polymer ?
#
loop_
_entity_poly.entity_id
_entity_poly.type
_entity_poly.pdbx_seq_one_letter_code
_entity_poly.pdbx_strand_id
1 'polypeptide(L)'
;MKKALIIFTVVLSGFIGMGAAVYNNDKLFEISKNIEIFSNLFKELNTYYVDDIDPSKLMKVGIDAMVETLDPYTNYFSETQIETWRYLTEGKYEGIGANVQTIGDEITIIEPYEGCPAFEAGLKAGDVIVSIDGQSTKGKNSSDLGVLLRGVPGSAITIDVRRPGVKEIKSFKMNRGEIKMSNAPYSGIIRDHVGYVSLTTFTQDAGKNIADAIKTMKKEDPLLKGVILDLRDNGGGLLMEAINIVNIFVPNGVEVVSTRGKVRDWDKTFTTQRPALDETLPVVV
;
A
#
# COMPACT_ATOMS: atom_id res chain seq x y z
N MET A 1 62.82 22.45 -1.47
CA MET A 1 61.96 21.28 -1.72
C MET A 1 60.63 21.34 -0.96
N LYS A 2 60.57 21.54 0.36
CA LYS A 2 59.31 21.57 1.12
C LYS A 2 58.32 22.66 0.65
N LYS A 3 58.80 23.89 0.33
CA LYS A 3 57.91 24.98 -0.18
C LYS A 3 57.31 24.69 -1.56
N ALA A 4 58.08 24.07 -2.46
CA ALA A 4 57.60 23.69 -3.79
C ALA A 4 56.52 22.56 -3.72
N LEU A 5 56.69 21.61 -2.79
CA LEU A 5 55.72 20.54 -2.56
C LEU A 5 54.38 21.08 -2.01
N ILE A 6 54.44 22.04 -1.08
CA ILE A 6 53.24 22.69 -0.52
C ILE A 6 52.47 23.48 -1.60
N ILE A 7 53.19 24.23 -2.43
CA ILE A 7 52.55 24.99 -3.53
C ILE A 7 51.93 24.03 -4.53
N PHE A 8 52.59 22.91 -4.88
CA PHE A 8 52.03 21.89 -5.79
C PHE A 8 50.77 21.23 -5.22
N THR A 9 50.78 20.92 -3.92
CA THR A 9 49.60 20.33 -3.25
C THR A 9 48.41 21.31 -3.22
N VAL A 10 48.61 22.59 -2.95
CA VAL A 10 47.58 23.63 -2.94
C VAL A 10 47.01 23.86 -4.35
N VAL A 11 47.84 23.89 -5.37
CA VAL A 11 47.43 24.04 -6.76
C VAL A 11 46.61 22.81 -7.21
N LEU A 12 47.09 21.60 -6.88
CA LEU A 12 46.38 20.36 -7.22
C LEU A 12 45.03 20.25 -6.53
N SER A 13 44.91 20.62 -5.24
CA SER A 13 43.62 20.66 -4.53
C SER A 13 42.68 21.72 -5.09
N GLY A 14 43.17 22.86 -5.57
CA GLY A 14 42.40 23.88 -6.26
C GLY A 14 41.81 23.37 -7.59
N PHE A 15 42.59 22.65 -8.40
CA PHE A 15 42.10 22.05 -9.65
C PHE A 15 41.04 20.97 -9.44
N ILE A 16 41.19 20.13 -8.41
CA ILE A 16 40.20 19.10 -8.05
C ILE A 16 38.91 19.75 -7.57
N GLY A 17 38.99 20.81 -6.77
CA GLY A 17 37.81 21.57 -6.31
C GLY A 17 37.10 22.29 -7.44
N MET A 18 37.81 22.89 -8.41
CA MET A 18 37.18 23.49 -9.61
C MET A 18 36.56 22.45 -10.51
N GLY A 19 37.15 21.29 -10.73
CA GLY A 19 36.60 20.22 -11.55
C GLY A 19 35.26 19.67 -10.98
N ALA A 20 35.18 19.52 -9.67
CA ALA A 20 33.93 19.09 -9.00
C ALA A 20 32.84 20.14 -9.07
N ALA A 21 33.17 21.44 -8.97
CA ALA A 21 32.19 22.53 -9.09
C ALA A 21 31.66 22.68 -10.52
N VAL A 22 32.48 22.48 -11.54
CA VAL A 22 32.09 22.52 -12.95
C VAL A 22 31.17 21.35 -13.28
N TYR A 23 31.49 20.13 -12.84
CA TYR A 23 30.65 18.93 -13.08
C TYR A 23 29.26 19.05 -12.47
N ASN A 24 29.14 19.62 -11.27
CA ASN A 24 27.83 19.88 -10.66
C ASN A 24 27.02 20.96 -11.40
N ASN A 25 27.69 21.99 -11.94
CA ASN A 25 27.01 23.03 -12.70
C ASN A 25 26.43 22.51 -14.04
N ASP A 26 27.16 21.66 -14.76
CA ASP A 26 26.69 21.09 -16.01
C ASP A 26 25.44 20.24 -15.81
N LYS A 27 25.40 19.43 -14.76
CA LYS A 27 24.23 18.60 -14.45
C LYS A 27 23.02 19.43 -14.02
N LEU A 28 23.21 20.46 -13.21
CA LEU A 28 22.14 21.39 -12.82
C LEU A 28 21.60 22.17 -14.02
N PHE A 29 22.49 22.58 -14.92
CA PHE A 29 22.11 23.25 -16.17
C PHE A 29 21.26 22.32 -17.06
N GLU A 30 21.66 21.06 -17.26
CA GLU A 30 20.86 20.09 -18.02
C GLU A 30 19.49 19.83 -17.39
N ILE A 31 19.42 19.69 -16.06
CA ILE A 31 18.14 19.54 -15.35
C ILE A 31 17.24 20.74 -15.62
N SER A 32 17.75 21.97 -15.45
CA SER A 32 16.99 23.20 -15.64
C SER A 32 16.48 23.33 -17.06
N LYS A 33 17.35 23.05 -18.05
CA LYS A 33 16.99 23.05 -19.48
C LYS A 33 15.86 22.05 -19.80
N ASN A 34 15.96 20.83 -19.28
CA ASN A 34 14.96 19.79 -19.51
C ASN A 34 13.62 20.11 -18.84
N ILE A 35 13.63 20.74 -17.66
CA ILE A 35 12.40 21.23 -17.00
C ILE A 35 11.74 22.32 -17.83
N GLU A 36 12.52 23.25 -18.38
CA GLU A 36 12.00 24.31 -19.26
C GLU A 36 11.37 23.75 -20.54
N ILE A 37 12.04 22.79 -21.19
CA ILE A 37 11.52 22.10 -22.38
C ILE A 37 10.19 21.40 -22.04
N PHE A 38 10.15 20.65 -20.93
CA PHE A 38 8.94 19.94 -20.51
C PHE A 38 7.80 20.91 -20.20
N SER A 39 8.07 21.99 -19.49
CA SER A 39 7.08 23.01 -19.15
C SER A 39 6.52 23.69 -20.39
N ASN A 40 7.37 24.04 -21.36
CA ASN A 40 6.93 24.65 -22.62
C ASN A 40 6.08 23.67 -23.44
N LEU A 41 6.51 22.41 -23.58
CA LEU A 41 5.73 21.38 -24.27
C LEU A 41 4.36 21.19 -23.62
N PHE A 42 4.31 21.09 -22.28
CA PHE A 42 3.07 20.92 -21.53
C PHE A 42 2.11 22.10 -21.76
N LYS A 43 2.64 23.33 -21.77
CA LYS A 43 1.86 24.55 -22.06
C LYS A 43 1.34 24.57 -23.49
N GLU A 44 2.19 24.26 -24.47
CA GLU A 44 1.81 24.25 -25.91
C GLU A 44 0.70 23.20 -26.14
N LEU A 45 0.82 22.00 -25.58
CA LEU A 45 -0.21 20.96 -25.70
C LEU A 45 -1.55 21.43 -25.11
N ASN A 46 -1.55 22.02 -23.92
CA ASN A 46 -2.79 22.51 -23.30
C ASN A 46 -3.39 23.75 -24.01
N THR A 47 -2.59 24.46 -24.83
CA THR A 47 -3.04 25.67 -25.53
C THR A 47 -3.54 25.36 -26.94
N TYR A 48 -2.89 24.45 -27.67
CA TYR A 48 -3.06 24.31 -29.12
C TYR A 48 -3.52 22.93 -29.57
N TYR A 49 -3.60 21.93 -28.68
CA TYR A 49 -4.11 20.64 -29.08
C TYR A 49 -5.59 20.72 -29.49
N VAL A 50 -5.99 19.93 -30.49
CA VAL A 50 -7.31 20.04 -31.14
C VAL A 50 -8.47 19.65 -30.22
N ASP A 51 -8.23 18.69 -29.31
CA ASP A 51 -9.24 18.22 -28.37
C ASP A 51 -8.99 18.80 -26.98
N ASP A 52 -10.03 18.80 -26.12
CA ASP A 52 -9.89 19.17 -24.72
C ASP A 52 -8.98 18.19 -23.98
N ILE A 53 -7.95 18.70 -23.34
CA ILE A 53 -6.99 17.93 -22.54
C ILE A 53 -7.25 18.21 -21.07
N ASP A 54 -7.29 17.14 -20.26
CA ASP A 54 -7.19 17.23 -18.81
C ASP A 54 -5.72 17.40 -18.39
N PRO A 55 -5.31 18.60 -17.91
CA PRO A 55 -3.91 18.87 -17.54
C PRO A 55 -3.41 17.95 -16.44
N SER A 56 -4.27 17.60 -15.47
CA SER A 56 -3.89 16.74 -14.34
C SER A 56 -3.62 15.31 -14.79
N LYS A 57 -4.46 14.80 -15.67
CA LYS A 57 -4.29 13.47 -16.28
C LYS A 57 -3.03 13.41 -17.14
N LEU A 58 -2.79 14.42 -17.96
CA LEU A 58 -1.60 14.50 -18.82
C LEU A 58 -0.32 14.55 -17.98
N MET A 59 -0.31 15.36 -16.91
CA MET A 59 0.83 15.45 -15.98
C MET A 59 1.08 14.10 -15.31
N LYS A 60 0.01 13.43 -14.82
CA LYS A 60 0.13 12.11 -14.19
C LYS A 60 0.77 11.09 -15.12
N VAL A 61 0.34 11.03 -16.37
CA VAL A 61 0.93 10.11 -17.37
C VAL A 61 2.43 10.38 -17.55
N GLY A 62 2.84 11.65 -17.60
CA GLY A 62 4.25 12.03 -17.69
C GLY A 62 5.06 11.58 -16.47
N ILE A 63 4.52 11.77 -15.27
CA ILE A 63 5.17 11.34 -14.02
C ILE A 63 5.26 9.81 -13.95
N ASP A 64 4.17 9.10 -14.24
CA ASP A 64 4.13 7.64 -14.23
C ASP A 64 5.18 7.07 -15.19
N ALA A 65 5.25 7.60 -16.42
CA ALA A 65 6.26 7.19 -17.40
C ALA A 65 7.70 7.45 -16.93
N MET A 66 7.96 8.54 -16.22
CA MET A 66 9.30 8.82 -15.67
C MET A 66 9.69 7.81 -14.59
N VAL A 67 8.80 7.49 -13.64
CA VAL A 67 9.13 6.55 -12.55
C VAL A 67 9.21 5.11 -13.04
N GLU A 68 8.44 4.73 -14.05
CA GLU A 68 8.48 3.41 -14.69
C GLU A 68 9.84 3.08 -15.31
N THR A 69 10.61 4.10 -15.71
CA THR A 69 11.98 3.90 -16.22
C THR A 69 13.02 3.54 -15.17
N LEU A 70 12.70 3.68 -13.88
CA LEU A 70 13.65 3.49 -12.79
C LEU A 70 13.68 2.04 -12.33
N ASP A 71 12.62 1.58 -11.70
CA ASP A 71 12.46 0.21 -11.18
C ASP A 71 10.96 -0.08 -10.93
N PRO A 72 10.56 -1.35 -10.74
CA PRO A 72 9.15 -1.71 -10.53
C PRO A 72 8.59 -1.30 -9.16
N TYR A 73 9.40 -0.81 -8.24
CA TYR A 73 9.01 -0.47 -6.87
C TYR A 73 8.86 1.04 -6.66
N THR A 74 9.45 1.85 -7.54
CA THR A 74 9.32 3.31 -7.48
C THR A 74 7.98 3.74 -8.04
N ASN A 75 7.11 4.26 -7.17
CA ASN A 75 5.76 4.67 -7.53
C ASN A 75 5.50 6.11 -7.10
N TYR A 76 4.71 6.83 -7.89
CA TYR A 76 4.18 8.13 -7.54
C TYR A 76 2.73 8.00 -7.08
N PHE A 77 2.44 8.47 -5.88
CA PHE A 77 1.08 8.57 -5.36
C PHE A 77 0.60 10.01 -5.42
N SER A 78 -0.45 10.25 -6.20
CA SER A 78 -1.12 11.55 -6.23
C SER A 78 -1.97 11.76 -4.96
N GLU A 79 -2.39 12.99 -4.72
CA GLU A 79 -3.29 13.34 -3.61
C GLU A 79 -4.57 12.48 -3.58
N THR A 80 -5.12 12.18 -4.76
CA THR A 80 -6.29 11.31 -4.91
C THR A 80 -6.02 9.83 -4.58
N GLN A 81 -4.76 9.43 -4.49
CA GLN A 81 -4.34 8.05 -4.15
C GLN A 81 -3.91 7.90 -2.68
N ILE A 82 -3.97 8.97 -1.88
CA ILE A 82 -3.65 8.94 -0.44
C ILE A 82 -4.51 7.89 0.30
N GLU A 83 -5.79 7.76 -0.06
CA GLU A 83 -6.67 6.74 0.52
C GLU A 83 -6.19 5.32 0.23
N THR A 84 -5.65 5.07 -0.97
CA THR A 84 -5.06 3.76 -1.30
C THR A 84 -3.81 3.50 -0.45
N TRP A 85 -3.02 4.54 -0.22
CA TRP A 85 -1.82 4.45 0.64
C TRP A 85 -2.20 4.20 2.10
N ARG A 86 -3.23 4.86 2.62
CA ARG A 86 -3.77 4.61 3.97
C ARG A 86 -4.27 3.17 4.12
N TYR A 87 -4.96 2.64 3.11
CA TYR A 87 -5.36 1.23 3.09
C TYR A 87 -4.16 0.29 3.21
N LEU A 88 -3.09 0.53 2.44
CA LEU A 88 -1.88 -0.31 2.44
C LEU A 88 -1.09 -0.21 3.75
N THR A 89 -1.16 0.90 4.48
CA THR A 89 -0.38 1.13 5.70
C THR A 89 -1.18 0.91 6.97
N GLU A 90 -2.41 1.42 7.02
CA GLU A 90 -3.26 1.38 8.21
C GLU A 90 -4.24 0.19 8.18
N GLY A 91 -4.47 -0.44 7.01
CA GLY A 91 -5.50 -1.47 6.83
C GLY A 91 -6.91 -0.92 6.95
N LYS A 92 -7.09 0.37 6.68
CA LYS A 92 -8.36 1.08 6.80
C LYS A 92 -8.71 1.79 5.51
N TYR A 93 -9.98 1.86 5.21
CA TYR A 93 -10.51 2.71 4.15
C TYR A 93 -11.93 3.19 4.49
N GLU A 94 -12.36 4.23 3.83
CA GLU A 94 -13.68 4.81 4.02
C GLU A 94 -14.62 4.34 2.90
N GLY A 95 -15.75 3.72 3.26
CA GLY A 95 -16.68 3.17 2.27
C GLY A 95 -17.79 2.30 2.86
N ILE A 96 -18.25 1.33 2.08
CA ILE A 96 -19.38 0.45 2.46
C ILE A 96 -18.94 -0.88 3.09
N GLY A 97 -17.70 -1.31 2.93
CA GLY A 97 -17.20 -2.59 3.46
C GLY A 97 -17.71 -3.80 2.68
N ALA A 98 -17.36 -3.87 1.41
CA ALA A 98 -17.61 -5.04 0.55
C ALA A 98 -16.51 -5.24 -0.49
N ASN A 99 -16.21 -6.49 -0.78
CA ASN A 99 -15.42 -6.88 -1.94
C ASN A 99 -16.33 -6.91 -3.17
N VAL A 100 -15.94 -6.17 -4.22
CA VAL A 100 -16.66 -6.12 -5.49
C VAL A 100 -15.73 -6.48 -6.65
N GLN A 101 -16.22 -7.24 -7.60
CA GLN A 101 -15.46 -7.62 -8.79
C GLN A 101 -16.31 -7.48 -10.05
N THR A 102 -15.66 -7.23 -11.16
CA THR A 102 -16.28 -7.28 -12.48
C THR A 102 -16.31 -8.73 -12.96
N ILE A 103 -17.50 -9.29 -13.14
CA ILE A 103 -17.73 -10.62 -13.69
C ILE A 103 -18.45 -10.45 -15.03
N GLY A 104 -17.76 -10.71 -16.12
CA GLY A 104 -18.20 -10.29 -17.46
C GLY A 104 -18.30 -8.75 -17.54
N ASP A 105 -19.47 -8.24 -17.88
CA ASP A 105 -19.74 -6.79 -17.94
C ASP A 105 -20.49 -6.28 -16.70
N GLU A 106 -20.63 -7.10 -15.66
CA GLU A 106 -21.43 -6.80 -14.48
C GLU A 106 -20.59 -6.72 -13.22
N ILE A 107 -20.92 -5.78 -12.37
CA ILE A 107 -20.22 -5.59 -11.12
C ILE A 107 -20.98 -6.29 -10.01
N THR A 108 -20.33 -7.29 -9.46
CA THR A 108 -20.92 -8.22 -8.51
C THR A 108 -20.27 -8.06 -7.14
N ILE A 109 -21.09 -8.05 -6.10
CA ILE A 109 -20.63 -8.16 -4.71
C ILE A 109 -20.16 -9.60 -4.50
N ILE A 110 -18.88 -9.77 -4.21
CA ILE A 110 -18.31 -11.07 -3.87
C ILE A 110 -18.56 -11.39 -2.41
N GLU A 111 -18.33 -10.38 -1.54
CA GLU A 111 -18.45 -10.54 -0.10
C GLU A 111 -18.71 -9.19 0.57
N PRO A 112 -19.84 -8.99 1.26
CA PRO A 112 -20.00 -7.90 2.21
C PRO A 112 -19.34 -8.30 3.54
N TYR A 113 -18.50 -7.43 4.10
CA TYR A 113 -17.77 -7.73 5.33
C TYR A 113 -18.66 -7.60 6.56
N GLU A 114 -18.63 -8.59 7.46
CA GLU A 114 -19.39 -8.58 8.70
C GLU A 114 -19.14 -7.33 9.53
N GLY A 115 -20.20 -6.77 10.12
CA GLY A 115 -20.11 -5.54 10.93
C GLY A 115 -19.87 -4.26 10.13
N CYS A 116 -19.87 -4.33 8.78
CA CYS A 116 -19.71 -3.19 7.91
C CYS A 116 -21.03 -2.73 7.30
N PRO A 117 -21.14 -1.46 6.83
CA PRO A 117 -22.41 -0.89 6.34
C PRO A 117 -23.13 -1.74 5.28
N ALA A 118 -22.38 -2.33 4.34
CA ALA A 118 -22.96 -3.19 3.29
C ALA A 118 -23.65 -4.43 3.86
N PHE A 119 -23.00 -5.08 4.83
CA PHE A 119 -23.54 -6.27 5.50
C PHE A 119 -24.78 -5.91 6.32
N GLU A 120 -24.70 -4.86 7.14
CA GLU A 120 -25.79 -4.38 8.00
C GLU A 120 -27.01 -3.95 7.20
N ALA A 121 -26.80 -3.36 6.01
CA ALA A 121 -27.87 -2.99 5.10
C ALA A 121 -28.52 -4.20 4.42
N GLY A 122 -27.92 -5.41 4.48
CA GLY A 122 -28.46 -6.64 3.93
C GLY A 122 -28.05 -6.92 2.48
N LEU A 123 -26.98 -6.33 1.98
CA LEU A 123 -26.30 -6.73 0.75
C LEU A 123 -25.75 -8.16 0.91
N LYS A 124 -25.71 -8.92 -0.17
CA LYS A 124 -25.28 -10.33 -0.16
C LYS A 124 -24.31 -10.62 -1.29
N ALA A 125 -23.49 -11.64 -1.09
CA ALA A 125 -22.70 -12.22 -2.17
C ALA A 125 -23.59 -12.61 -3.36
N GLY A 126 -23.16 -12.29 -4.57
CA GLY A 126 -23.89 -12.49 -5.81
C GLY A 126 -24.84 -11.35 -6.19
N ASP A 127 -25.03 -10.31 -5.36
CA ASP A 127 -25.76 -9.12 -5.76
C ASP A 127 -25.02 -8.38 -6.86
N VAL A 128 -25.68 -8.08 -7.98
CA VAL A 128 -25.13 -7.30 -9.08
C VAL A 128 -25.52 -5.84 -8.90
N ILE A 129 -24.58 -4.96 -8.77
CA ILE A 129 -24.79 -3.51 -8.59
C ILE A 129 -25.22 -2.92 -9.94
N VAL A 130 -26.40 -2.34 -10.03
CA VAL A 130 -26.94 -1.73 -11.25
C VAL A 130 -26.89 -0.21 -11.23
N SER A 131 -26.95 0.41 -10.05
CA SER A 131 -26.77 1.86 -9.88
C SER A 131 -26.25 2.22 -8.49
N ILE A 132 -25.58 3.36 -8.39
CA ILE A 132 -25.12 3.98 -7.14
C ILE A 132 -25.56 5.44 -7.16
N ASP A 133 -26.32 5.87 -6.15
CA ASP A 133 -26.91 7.21 -6.06
C ASP A 133 -27.60 7.64 -7.38
N GLY A 134 -28.30 6.69 -8.03
CA GLY A 134 -28.97 6.89 -9.30
C GLY A 134 -28.07 6.88 -10.55
N GLN A 135 -26.75 6.76 -10.39
CA GLN A 135 -25.82 6.63 -11.51
C GLN A 135 -25.65 5.17 -11.93
N SER A 136 -25.91 4.86 -13.20
CA SER A 136 -25.72 3.51 -13.73
C SER A 136 -24.28 3.04 -13.65
N THR A 137 -24.11 1.76 -13.33
CA THR A 137 -22.78 1.09 -13.29
C THR A 137 -22.41 0.44 -14.62
N LYS A 138 -23.29 0.50 -15.62
CA LYS A 138 -23.05 -0.10 -16.93
C LYS A 138 -21.81 0.49 -17.60
N GLY A 139 -20.89 -0.38 -18.01
CA GLY A 139 -19.63 0.01 -18.68
C GLY A 139 -18.56 0.56 -17.74
N LYS A 140 -18.79 0.55 -16.42
CA LYS A 140 -17.78 0.86 -15.40
C LYS A 140 -17.09 -0.43 -14.97
N ASN A 141 -15.81 -0.30 -14.59
CA ASN A 141 -15.07 -1.41 -13.98
C ASN A 141 -15.09 -1.30 -12.44
N SER A 142 -14.58 -2.32 -11.75
CA SER A 142 -14.52 -2.35 -10.29
C SER A 142 -13.68 -1.21 -9.68
N SER A 143 -12.68 -0.72 -10.41
CA SER A 143 -11.85 0.42 -9.98
C SER A 143 -12.65 1.73 -9.99
N ASP A 144 -13.43 1.98 -11.05
CA ASP A 144 -14.31 3.15 -11.16
C ASP A 144 -15.35 3.17 -10.04
N LEU A 145 -15.87 1.99 -9.69
CA LEU A 145 -16.82 1.84 -8.59
C LEU A 145 -16.18 2.00 -7.23
N GLY A 146 -14.92 1.58 -7.08
CA GLY A 146 -14.19 1.82 -5.86
C GLY A 146 -14.23 3.30 -5.45
N VAL A 147 -14.17 4.22 -6.41
CA VAL A 147 -14.28 5.67 -6.18
C VAL A 147 -15.71 6.06 -5.74
N LEU A 148 -16.75 5.48 -6.35
CA LEU A 148 -18.16 5.81 -6.04
C LEU A 148 -18.61 5.21 -4.69
N LEU A 149 -18.12 4.03 -4.34
CA LEU A 149 -18.44 3.35 -3.10
C LEU A 149 -17.72 3.94 -1.88
N ARG A 150 -16.56 4.58 -2.09
CA ARG A 150 -15.80 5.31 -1.07
C ARG A 150 -16.45 6.68 -0.80
N GLY A 151 -16.02 7.32 0.28
CA GLY A 151 -16.43 8.68 0.62
C GLY A 151 -16.43 8.91 2.13
N VAL A 152 -16.66 10.15 2.53
CA VAL A 152 -16.57 10.59 3.93
C VAL A 152 -17.46 9.72 4.84
N PRO A 153 -16.93 9.22 5.98
CA PRO A 153 -17.71 8.49 6.96
C PRO A 153 -18.95 9.25 7.39
N GLY A 154 -20.10 8.55 7.48
CA GLY A 154 -21.39 9.14 7.76
C GLY A 154 -22.14 9.68 6.54
N SER A 155 -21.50 9.82 5.38
CA SER A 155 -22.22 10.22 4.15
C SER A 155 -23.15 9.10 3.66
N ALA A 156 -24.37 9.50 3.28
CA ALA A 156 -25.37 8.55 2.76
C ALA A 156 -25.00 8.05 1.36
N ILE A 157 -25.33 6.80 1.07
CA ILE A 157 -25.22 6.17 -0.24
C ILE A 157 -26.44 5.28 -0.47
N THR A 158 -26.92 5.25 -1.71
CA THR A 158 -28.00 4.35 -2.15
C THR A 158 -27.44 3.42 -3.23
N ILE A 159 -27.59 2.12 -3.05
CA ILE A 159 -27.12 1.10 -3.98
C ILE A 159 -28.31 0.28 -4.44
N ASP A 160 -28.56 0.26 -5.75
CA ASP A 160 -29.55 -0.59 -6.36
C ASP A 160 -28.89 -1.83 -6.91
N VAL A 161 -29.41 -2.99 -6.55
CA VAL A 161 -28.88 -4.27 -6.98
C VAL A 161 -29.92 -5.16 -7.64
N ARG A 162 -29.47 -5.97 -8.59
CA ARG A 162 -30.19 -7.11 -9.10
C ARG A 162 -29.69 -8.36 -8.36
N ARG A 163 -30.59 -8.97 -7.57
CA ARG A 163 -30.27 -10.19 -6.81
C ARG A 163 -30.67 -11.43 -7.60
N PRO A 164 -29.79 -12.42 -7.79
CA PRO A 164 -30.16 -13.68 -8.45
C PRO A 164 -31.38 -14.33 -7.80
N GLY A 165 -32.33 -14.77 -8.66
CA GLY A 165 -33.60 -15.38 -8.21
C GLY A 165 -34.68 -14.40 -7.78
N VAL A 166 -34.43 -13.08 -7.80
CA VAL A 166 -35.40 -12.03 -7.50
C VAL A 166 -35.60 -11.17 -8.76
N LYS A 167 -36.88 -10.96 -9.17
CA LYS A 167 -37.20 -10.20 -10.40
C LYS A 167 -37.02 -8.69 -10.21
N GLU A 168 -37.35 -8.20 -9.01
CA GLU A 168 -37.33 -6.78 -8.68
C GLU A 168 -35.91 -6.29 -8.34
N ILE A 169 -35.62 -5.08 -8.75
CA ILE A 169 -34.40 -4.36 -8.29
C ILE A 169 -34.59 -4.01 -6.81
N LYS A 170 -33.60 -4.32 -5.99
CA LYS A 170 -33.60 -3.97 -4.57
C LYS A 170 -32.75 -2.76 -4.33
N SER A 171 -33.25 -1.80 -3.58
CA SER A 171 -32.56 -0.58 -3.20
C SER A 171 -32.13 -0.66 -1.74
N PHE A 172 -30.84 -0.41 -1.47
CA PHE A 172 -30.24 -0.40 -0.14
C PHE A 172 -29.69 0.98 0.18
N LYS A 173 -30.15 1.55 1.29
CA LYS A 173 -29.66 2.84 1.81
C LYS A 173 -28.80 2.57 3.02
N MET A 174 -27.61 3.16 3.06
CA MET A 174 -26.67 3.04 4.17
C MET A 174 -25.80 4.29 4.27
N ASN A 175 -25.06 4.42 5.35
CA ASN A 175 -24.01 5.43 5.48
C ASN A 175 -22.65 4.79 5.31
N ARG A 176 -21.73 5.46 4.62
CA ARG A 176 -20.33 5.04 4.55
C ARG A 176 -19.69 5.07 5.94
N GLY A 177 -18.78 4.16 6.20
CA GLY A 177 -18.08 4.05 7.46
C GLY A 177 -16.57 3.90 7.28
N GLU A 178 -15.81 4.01 8.38
CA GLU A 178 -14.42 3.54 8.43
C GLU A 178 -14.43 2.02 8.47
N ILE A 179 -13.85 1.40 7.46
CA ILE A 179 -13.75 -0.05 7.32
C ILE A 179 -12.35 -0.47 7.76
N LYS A 180 -12.27 -1.35 8.76
CA LYS A 180 -11.02 -1.93 9.24
C LYS A 180 -10.87 -3.33 8.68
N MET A 181 -9.83 -3.55 7.88
CA MET A 181 -9.50 -4.88 7.38
C MET A 181 -8.58 -5.58 8.38
N SER A 182 -8.92 -6.83 8.74
CA SER A 182 -8.01 -7.63 9.55
C SER A 182 -6.79 -8.01 8.71
N ASN A 183 -5.59 -7.69 9.22
CA ASN A 183 -4.34 -8.17 8.63
C ASN A 183 -4.05 -9.64 8.95
N ALA A 184 -4.69 -10.18 9.99
CA ALA A 184 -4.64 -11.59 10.38
C ALA A 184 -6.08 -12.16 10.41
N PRO A 185 -6.73 -12.40 9.25
CA PRO A 185 -8.15 -12.76 9.18
C PRO A 185 -8.45 -14.15 9.73
N TYR A 186 -7.45 -15.00 9.81
CA TYR A 186 -7.60 -16.34 10.38
C TYR A 186 -6.39 -16.71 11.26
N SER A 187 -6.69 -17.25 12.45
CA SER A 187 -5.72 -17.90 13.31
C SER A 187 -6.38 -19.03 14.09
N GLY A 188 -5.66 -20.12 14.35
CA GLY A 188 -6.17 -21.24 15.12
C GLY A 188 -5.25 -22.45 15.10
N ILE A 189 -5.60 -23.47 15.87
CA ILE A 189 -4.91 -24.75 15.91
C ILE A 189 -5.50 -25.67 14.85
N ILE A 190 -4.68 -26.18 13.94
CA ILE A 190 -5.15 -27.02 12.82
C ILE A 190 -5.16 -28.51 13.13
N ARG A 191 -4.02 -29.11 13.48
CA ARG A 191 -3.89 -30.51 13.90
C ARG A 191 -2.55 -30.72 14.62
N ASP A 192 -2.42 -31.79 15.35
CA ASP A 192 -1.17 -32.24 15.96
C ASP A 192 -0.44 -31.18 16.80
N HIS A 193 -1.20 -30.27 17.43
CA HIS A 193 -0.68 -29.16 18.22
C HIS A 193 0.10 -28.12 17.37
N VAL A 194 -0.28 -27.92 16.11
CA VAL A 194 0.31 -26.91 15.23
C VAL A 194 -0.64 -25.75 15.07
N GLY A 195 -0.18 -24.56 15.39
CA GLY A 195 -0.88 -23.30 15.14
C GLY A 195 -0.74 -22.86 13.68
N TYR A 196 -1.74 -22.16 13.21
CA TYR A 196 -1.73 -21.54 11.90
C TYR A 196 -2.24 -20.10 12.00
N VAL A 197 -1.54 -19.18 11.37
CA VAL A 197 -1.94 -17.76 11.27
C VAL A 197 -1.75 -17.30 9.83
N SER A 198 -2.79 -16.76 9.23
CA SER A 198 -2.72 -16.11 7.93
C SER A 198 -2.47 -14.62 8.12
N LEU A 199 -1.42 -14.08 7.50
CA LEU A 199 -1.12 -12.65 7.45
C LEU A 199 -1.23 -12.15 6.02
N THR A 200 -2.25 -11.35 5.73
CA THR A 200 -2.54 -10.86 4.36
C THR A 200 -1.77 -9.60 3.99
N THR A 201 -1.41 -8.76 4.96
CA THR A 201 -0.68 -7.51 4.72
C THR A 201 0.01 -7.07 6.00
N PHE A 202 1.21 -6.46 5.88
CA PHE A 202 1.92 -5.87 7.01
C PHE A 202 1.41 -4.46 7.31
N THR A 203 0.13 -4.33 7.67
CA THR A 203 -0.46 -3.06 8.12
C THR A 203 -0.19 -2.82 9.60
N GLN A 204 -0.54 -1.63 10.09
CA GLN A 204 -0.40 -1.27 11.49
C GLN A 204 -0.95 -2.36 12.43
N ASP A 205 -0.25 -2.61 13.53
CA ASP A 205 -0.55 -3.63 14.54
C ASP A 205 -0.42 -5.10 14.06
N ALA A 206 0.12 -5.38 12.86
CA ALA A 206 0.29 -6.76 12.38
C ALA A 206 1.12 -7.60 13.35
N GLY A 207 2.26 -7.10 13.83
CA GLY A 207 3.09 -7.80 14.82
C GLY A 207 2.35 -8.09 16.11
N LYS A 208 1.55 -7.15 16.60
CA LYS A 208 0.72 -7.32 17.80
C LYS A 208 -0.35 -8.40 17.58
N ASN A 209 -1.06 -8.34 16.44
CA ASN A 209 -2.13 -9.28 16.14
C ASN A 209 -1.61 -10.72 16.01
N ILE A 210 -0.44 -10.92 15.39
CA ILE A 210 0.23 -12.23 15.33
C ILE A 210 0.66 -12.69 16.73
N ALA A 211 1.26 -11.80 17.52
CA ALA A 211 1.66 -12.15 18.90
C ALA A 211 0.47 -12.54 19.77
N ASP A 212 -0.65 -11.82 19.66
CA ASP A 212 -1.87 -12.09 20.41
C ASP A 212 -2.55 -13.40 19.95
N ALA A 213 -2.54 -13.68 18.63
CA ALA A 213 -2.99 -14.96 18.08
C ALA A 213 -2.18 -16.15 18.65
N ILE A 214 -0.83 -16.03 18.68
CA ILE A 214 0.04 -17.07 19.24
C ILE A 214 -0.22 -17.27 20.75
N LYS A 215 -0.37 -16.18 21.52
CA LYS A 215 -0.70 -16.27 22.96
C LYS A 215 -2.05 -16.98 23.17
N THR A 216 -3.04 -16.70 22.34
CA THR A 216 -4.36 -17.34 22.39
C THR A 216 -4.23 -18.83 22.11
N MET A 217 -3.55 -19.22 21.05
CA MET A 217 -3.31 -20.62 20.70
C MET A 217 -2.54 -21.39 21.80
N LYS A 218 -1.52 -20.76 22.44
CA LYS A 218 -0.80 -21.35 23.57
C LYS A 218 -1.67 -21.53 24.80
N LYS A 219 -2.65 -20.65 25.00
CA LYS A 219 -3.61 -20.79 26.12
C LYS A 219 -4.62 -21.91 25.85
N GLU A 220 -5.07 -22.03 24.60
CA GLU A 220 -6.02 -23.08 24.19
C GLU A 220 -5.35 -24.45 24.14
N ASP A 221 -4.10 -24.51 23.68
CA ASP A 221 -3.31 -25.74 23.61
C ASP A 221 -1.91 -25.52 24.22
N PRO A 222 -1.71 -25.87 25.51
CA PRO A 222 -0.41 -25.78 26.16
C PRO A 222 0.68 -26.69 25.54
N LEU A 223 0.31 -27.64 24.68
CA LEU A 223 1.22 -28.54 23.97
C LEU A 223 1.58 -28.02 22.54
N LEU A 224 1.31 -26.76 22.26
CA LEU A 224 1.60 -26.17 20.97
C LEU A 224 3.07 -26.40 20.56
N LYS A 225 3.30 -27.09 19.44
CA LYS A 225 4.62 -27.54 18.98
C LYS A 225 5.29 -26.56 18.03
N GLY A 226 4.52 -25.72 17.36
CA GLY A 226 5.01 -24.75 16.38
C GLY A 226 3.88 -23.98 15.72
N VAL A 227 4.24 -22.98 14.90
CA VAL A 227 3.29 -22.13 14.19
C VAL A 227 3.65 -22.08 12.72
N ILE A 228 2.65 -22.15 11.85
CA ILE A 228 2.73 -21.81 10.43
C ILE A 228 2.26 -20.37 10.30
N LEU A 229 3.14 -19.50 9.80
CA LEU A 229 2.80 -18.14 9.39
C LEU A 229 2.62 -18.11 7.88
N ASP A 230 1.37 -18.06 7.43
CA ASP A 230 1.05 -18.07 6.02
C ASP A 230 1.09 -16.64 5.45
N LEU A 231 2.04 -16.40 4.54
CA LEU A 231 2.23 -15.15 3.81
C LEU A 231 1.85 -15.27 2.33
N ARG A 232 1.13 -16.31 1.93
CA ARG A 232 0.68 -16.44 0.54
C ARG A 232 -0.24 -15.28 0.17
N ASP A 233 -0.05 -14.73 -1.03
CA ASP A 233 -0.75 -13.55 -1.55
C ASP A 233 -0.54 -12.27 -0.71
N ASN A 234 0.45 -12.25 0.20
CA ASN A 234 0.83 -11.06 0.97
C ASN A 234 1.68 -10.12 0.11
N GLY A 235 1.15 -8.97 -0.22
CA GLY A 235 1.82 -7.95 -1.03
C GLY A 235 2.88 -7.11 -0.29
N GLY A 236 3.17 -7.42 0.98
CA GLY A 236 4.09 -6.64 1.82
C GLY A 236 3.37 -5.63 2.73
N GLY A 237 4.00 -4.47 2.96
CA GLY A 237 3.47 -3.41 3.81
C GLY A 237 4.54 -2.69 4.62
N LEU A 238 4.26 -2.40 5.87
CA LEU A 238 5.16 -1.66 6.77
C LEU A 238 6.36 -2.51 7.20
N LEU A 239 7.58 -2.06 6.88
CA LEU A 239 8.82 -2.70 7.28
C LEU A 239 8.90 -2.90 8.81
N MET A 240 8.46 -1.91 9.59
CA MET A 240 8.46 -2.00 11.04
C MET A 240 7.57 -3.13 11.56
N GLU A 241 6.46 -3.43 10.91
CA GLU A 241 5.61 -4.54 11.28
C GLU A 241 6.23 -5.90 10.95
N ALA A 242 6.98 -6.01 9.85
CA ALA A 242 7.78 -7.20 9.57
C ALA A 242 8.85 -7.42 10.67
N ILE A 243 9.53 -6.37 11.11
CA ILE A 243 10.50 -6.43 12.22
C ILE A 243 9.81 -6.83 13.54
N ASN A 244 8.62 -6.27 13.80
CA ASN A 244 7.83 -6.62 14.98
C ASN A 244 7.44 -8.11 14.98
N ILE A 245 7.12 -8.69 13.81
CA ILE A 245 6.81 -10.13 13.69
C ILE A 245 8.06 -10.99 13.90
N VAL A 246 9.19 -10.62 13.30
CA VAL A 246 10.48 -11.32 13.57
C VAL A 246 10.80 -11.30 15.05
N ASN A 247 10.56 -10.17 15.73
CA ASN A 247 10.82 -10.02 17.18
C ASN A 247 9.92 -10.91 18.08
N ILE A 248 8.89 -11.55 17.54
CA ILE A 248 8.11 -12.56 18.28
C ILE A 248 8.97 -13.79 18.59
N PHE A 249 9.87 -14.16 17.66
CA PHE A 249 10.63 -15.40 17.65
C PHE A 249 12.14 -15.20 17.90
N VAL A 250 12.64 -13.97 17.73
CA VAL A 250 14.07 -13.65 17.75
C VAL A 250 14.38 -12.74 18.95
N PRO A 251 15.47 -13.01 19.72
CA PRO A 251 15.83 -12.20 20.88
C PRO A 251 16.10 -10.74 20.54
N ASN A 252 16.11 -9.90 21.57
CA ASN A 252 16.37 -8.47 21.45
C ASN A 252 17.78 -8.18 20.91
N GLY A 253 17.91 -7.15 20.08
CA GLY A 253 19.18 -6.62 19.60
C GLY A 253 19.77 -7.33 18.37
N VAL A 254 19.04 -8.30 17.80
CA VAL A 254 19.48 -9.02 16.58
C VAL A 254 19.16 -8.19 15.35
N GLU A 255 20.11 -8.04 14.41
CA GLU A 255 19.89 -7.39 13.14
C GLU A 255 18.89 -8.20 12.29
N VAL A 256 17.85 -7.52 11.79
CA VAL A 256 16.81 -8.13 10.95
C VAL A 256 17.02 -7.74 9.49
N VAL A 257 17.23 -6.46 9.23
CA VAL A 257 17.38 -5.91 7.88
C VAL A 257 18.17 -4.60 7.91
N SER A 258 18.90 -4.31 6.85
CA SER A 258 19.50 -3.00 6.64
C SER A 258 19.09 -2.40 5.31
N THR A 259 18.88 -1.09 5.30
CA THR A 259 18.64 -0.31 4.08
C THR A 259 19.91 0.48 3.75
N ARG A 260 20.27 0.52 2.46
CA ARG A 260 21.41 1.27 1.95
C ARG A 260 21.03 1.98 0.67
N GLY A 261 21.48 3.22 0.52
CA GLY A 261 21.15 4.03 -0.61
C GLY A 261 22.29 4.93 -1.09
N LYS A 262 21.98 5.77 -2.07
CA LYS A 262 22.91 6.76 -2.61
C LYS A 262 23.28 7.82 -1.56
N VAL A 263 22.32 8.17 -0.70
CA VAL A 263 22.51 9.13 0.41
C VAL A 263 22.86 8.32 1.66
N ARG A 264 24.14 8.30 2.02
CA ARG A 264 24.68 7.48 3.14
C ARG A 264 23.99 7.78 4.48
N ASP A 265 23.62 9.03 4.72
CA ASP A 265 22.93 9.44 5.96
C ASP A 265 21.56 8.80 6.12
N TRP A 266 21.03 8.18 5.07
CA TRP A 266 19.77 7.44 5.08
C TRP A 266 19.95 5.92 5.25
N ASP A 267 21.19 5.46 5.27
CA ASP A 267 21.49 4.05 5.57
C ASP A 267 21.02 3.75 7.00
N LYS A 268 20.24 2.69 7.16
CA LYS A 268 19.71 2.26 8.47
C LYS A 268 19.85 0.76 8.64
N THR A 269 20.20 0.36 9.86
CA THR A 269 20.11 -1.03 10.31
C THR A 269 18.99 -1.14 11.31
N PHE A 270 18.10 -2.09 11.08
CA PHE A 270 16.95 -2.35 11.95
C PHE A 270 17.20 -3.64 12.73
N THR A 271 17.03 -3.54 14.03
CA THR A 271 17.21 -4.66 14.96
C THR A 271 15.91 -4.93 15.70
N THR A 272 15.78 -6.13 16.26
CA THR A 272 14.72 -6.46 17.22
C THR A 272 14.83 -5.57 18.45
N GLN A 273 13.69 -5.08 18.97
CA GLN A 273 13.66 -4.04 20.01
C GLN A 273 13.14 -4.52 21.36
N ARG A 274 12.63 -5.73 21.44
CA ARG A 274 11.96 -6.29 22.62
C ARG A 274 12.42 -7.73 22.85
N PRO A 275 12.30 -8.27 24.08
CA PRO A 275 12.41 -9.71 24.30
C PRO A 275 11.44 -10.45 23.39
N ALA A 276 11.86 -11.59 22.84
CA ALA A 276 10.99 -12.45 22.07
C ALA A 276 9.80 -12.94 22.91
N LEU A 277 8.68 -13.20 22.25
CA LEU A 277 7.54 -13.84 22.90
C LEU A 277 7.88 -15.30 23.27
N ASP A 278 8.55 -15.99 22.35
CA ASP A 278 9.04 -17.34 22.54
C ASP A 278 10.15 -17.67 21.52
N GLU A 279 11.39 -17.75 22.01
CA GLU A 279 12.56 -18.09 21.18
C GLU A 279 12.64 -19.57 20.82
N THR A 280 11.85 -20.42 21.49
CA THR A 280 11.88 -21.88 21.33
C THR A 280 10.76 -22.42 20.46
N LEU A 281 9.74 -21.61 20.16
CA LEU A 281 8.60 -22.01 19.33
C LEU A 281 9.01 -22.07 17.87
N PRO A 282 9.04 -23.25 17.23
CA PRO A 282 9.32 -23.38 15.81
C PRO A 282 8.30 -22.59 14.97
N VAL A 283 8.79 -21.86 13.95
CA VAL A 283 7.95 -21.18 12.98
C VAL A 283 8.33 -21.62 11.58
N VAL A 284 7.31 -21.83 10.75
CA VAL A 284 7.42 -22.07 9.30
C VAL A 284 6.68 -20.94 8.60
N VAL A 285 7.32 -20.37 7.56
CA VAL A 285 6.77 -19.29 6.75
C VAL A 285 6.51 -19.79 5.34
#